data_afa38a44146710b0db9da977f0c23aaf
#
_entry.id   afa38a44146710b0db9da977f0c23aaf
#
_cell.length_a   1.000
_cell.length_b   1.000
_cell.length_c   1.000
_cell.angle_alpha   90.00
_cell.angle_beta   90.00
_cell.angle_gamma   90.00
#
_symmetry.space_group_name_H-M   'P 1'
#
loop_
_entity.id
_entity.type
_entity.pdbx_description
1 polymer ?
#
loop_
_entity_poly.entity_id
_entity_poly.type
_entity_poly.pdbx_seq_one_letter_code
_entity_poly.pdbx_strand_id
1 'polypeptide(L)'
;MHILGFCTCPDRMIYIIMGVSGSGKSSLGTFLSEKLGWPFYEGDNFHPQENIKKMACGEPLTDQDRFPWLLRLHEVIERERCSGSDALVACSALKRLYRQILLHGSTAVAPNICPHHISPSSPEVFFLYLHGDYDLIHQRMVARQGHYMKVDLLRSQFDILEPPSDEENVLTLDIRRSLGEMVLEVEKHIESLKL
;
A
#
# COMPACT_ATOMS: atom_id res chain seq x y z
N MET A 1 -18.62 -37.42 -14.28
CA MET A 1 -17.22 -36.99 -14.08
C MET A 1 -17.16 -35.53 -14.53
N HIS A 2 -17.55 -34.60 -13.61
CA HIS A 2 -17.52 -33.16 -13.88
C HIS A 2 -16.14 -32.65 -13.52
N ILE A 3 -15.40 -32.28 -14.54
CA ILE A 3 -14.15 -31.53 -14.40
C ILE A 3 -14.59 -30.11 -14.00
N LEU A 4 -14.41 -29.76 -12.73
CA LEU A 4 -14.46 -28.38 -12.28
C LEU A 4 -13.30 -27.66 -12.95
N GLY A 5 -13.61 -26.99 -14.05
CA GLY A 5 -12.70 -26.05 -14.67
C GLY A 5 -12.37 -24.96 -13.67
N PHE A 6 -11.14 -24.94 -13.20
CA PHE A 6 -10.59 -23.76 -12.53
C PHE A 6 -10.66 -22.61 -13.55
N CYS A 7 -11.61 -21.74 -13.33
CA CYS A 7 -11.64 -20.46 -14.02
C CYS A 7 -10.45 -19.67 -13.49
N THR A 8 -9.30 -19.82 -14.13
CA THR A 8 -8.19 -18.90 -13.99
C THR A 8 -8.59 -17.65 -14.75
N CYS A 9 -9.27 -16.71 -14.11
CA CYS A 9 -9.34 -15.35 -14.60
C CYS A 9 -8.05 -14.65 -14.17
N PRO A 10 -7.11 -14.40 -15.08
CA PRO A 10 -5.85 -13.72 -14.75
C PRO A 10 -5.96 -12.19 -14.74
N ASP A 11 -7.15 -11.61 -14.75
CA ASP A 11 -7.35 -10.22 -15.16
C ASP A 11 -7.67 -9.23 -14.03
N ARG A 12 -7.40 -9.59 -12.78
CA ARG A 12 -7.77 -8.74 -11.63
C ARG A 12 -6.56 -8.33 -10.85
N MET A 13 -6.41 -7.04 -10.61
CA MET A 13 -5.22 -6.50 -9.99
C MET A 13 -5.58 -5.52 -8.90
N ILE A 14 -5.05 -5.75 -7.70
CA ILE A 14 -5.11 -4.79 -6.62
C ILE A 14 -3.74 -4.18 -6.43
N TYR A 15 -3.64 -2.87 -6.56
CA TYR A 15 -2.41 -2.14 -6.34
C TYR A 15 -2.45 -1.42 -5.00
N ILE A 16 -1.48 -1.74 -4.14
CA ILE A 16 -1.25 -1.06 -2.87
C ILE A 16 -0.17 -0.01 -3.09
N ILE A 17 -0.54 1.26 -3.09
CA ILE A 17 0.38 2.38 -3.24
C ILE A 17 1.03 2.65 -1.88
N MET A 18 2.33 2.33 -1.77
CA MET A 18 3.05 2.38 -0.50
C MET A 18 4.17 3.43 -0.49
N GLY A 19 4.59 3.77 0.71
CA GLY A 19 5.68 4.73 0.96
C GLY A 19 5.37 5.63 2.15
N VAL A 20 6.36 6.41 2.57
CA VAL A 20 6.24 7.32 3.71
C VAL A 20 5.24 8.44 3.44
N SER A 21 4.85 9.18 4.47
CA SER A 21 4.04 10.40 4.32
C SER A 21 4.76 11.41 3.42
N GLY A 22 4.01 12.13 2.59
CA GLY A 22 4.58 13.09 1.65
C GLY A 22 5.16 12.50 0.37
N SER A 23 5.22 11.16 0.20
CA SER A 23 5.74 10.53 -1.02
C SER A 23 4.84 10.70 -2.26
N GLY A 24 3.55 11.03 -2.08
CA GLY A 24 2.62 11.28 -3.19
C GLY A 24 1.58 10.18 -3.43
N LYS A 25 1.36 9.27 -2.46
CA LYS A 25 0.41 8.16 -2.58
C LYS A 25 -0.98 8.57 -3.04
N SER A 26 -1.59 9.52 -2.33
CA SER A 26 -2.95 10.00 -2.65
C SER A 26 -3.02 10.63 -4.04
N SER A 27 -1.99 11.41 -4.43
CA SER A 27 -1.94 12.03 -5.76
C SER A 27 -1.86 10.98 -6.88
N LEU A 28 -0.99 9.97 -6.70
CA LEU A 28 -0.88 8.88 -7.66
C LEU A 28 -2.16 8.04 -7.71
N GLY A 29 -2.74 7.72 -6.54
CA GLY A 29 -3.96 6.94 -6.44
C GLY A 29 -5.15 7.61 -7.10
N THR A 30 -5.36 8.91 -6.86
CA THR A 30 -6.41 9.69 -7.50
C THR A 30 -6.24 9.72 -9.01
N PHE A 31 -5.02 10.00 -9.50
CA PHE A 31 -4.77 10.09 -10.93
C PHE A 31 -4.96 8.73 -11.64
N LEU A 32 -4.46 7.64 -11.05
CA LEU A 32 -4.67 6.29 -11.58
C LEU A 32 -6.15 5.91 -11.57
N SER A 33 -6.88 6.24 -10.49
CA SER A 33 -8.33 5.98 -10.38
C SER A 33 -9.12 6.67 -11.49
N GLU A 34 -8.86 7.95 -11.74
CA GLU A 34 -9.49 8.69 -12.83
C GLU A 34 -9.17 8.11 -14.21
N LYS A 35 -7.92 7.68 -14.41
CA LYS A 35 -7.45 7.19 -15.71
C LYS A 35 -7.91 5.77 -16.01
N LEU A 36 -7.88 4.88 -15.01
CA LEU A 36 -8.20 3.46 -15.16
C LEU A 36 -9.69 3.15 -14.91
N GLY A 37 -10.42 4.06 -14.26
CA GLY A 37 -11.79 3.83 -13.81
C GLY A 37 -11.90 2.88 -12.62
N TRP A 38 -10.79 2.67 -11.87
CA TRP A 38 -10.73 1.78 -10.73
C TRP A 38 -11.07 2.50 -9.43
N PRO A 39 -11.76 1.86 -8.48
CA PRO A 39 -12.00 2.44 -7.17
C PRO A 39 -10.68 2.69 -6.43
N PHE A 40 -10.60 3.82 -5.74
CA PHE A 40 -9.45 4.21 -4.93
C PHE A 40 -9.85 4.34 -3.47
N TYR A 41 -9.13 3.65 -2.60
CA TYR A 41 -9.30 3.64 -1.16
C TYR A 41 -8.12 4.35 -0.49
N GLU A 42 -8.39 5.52 0.09
CA GLU A 42 -7.40 6.25 0.90
C GLU A 42 -7.30 5.58 2.27
N GLY A 43 -6.16 4.94 2.55
CA GLY A 43 -5.94 4.16 3.75
C GLY A 43 -6.07 4.96 5.05
N ASP A 44 -5.75 6.25 5.01
CA ASP A 44 -5.85 7.13 6.17
C ASP A 44 -7.30 7.27 6.68
N ASN A 45 -8.30 7.07 5.81
CA ASN A 45 -9.71 7.11 6.19
C ASN A 45 -10.15 5.91 7.07
N PHE A 46 -9.34 4.87 7.14
CA PHE A 46 -9.64 3.65 7.90
C PHE A 46 -9.01 3.62 9.29
N HIS A 47 -8.25 4.65 9.66
CA HIS A 47 -7.67 4.73 11.00
C HIS A 47 -8.74 4.85 12.09
N PRO A 48 -8.58 4.11 13.21
CA PRO A 48 -9.35 4.37 14.43
C PRO A 48 -9.14 5.80 14.92
N GLN A 49 -10.13 6.35 15.63
CA GLN A 49 -10.07 7.72 16.16
C GLN A 49 -8.88 7.94 17.11
N GLU A 50 -8.49 6.91 17.84
CA GLU A 50 -7.34 6.92 18.73
C GLU A 50 -6.05 7.17 17.98
N ASN A 51 -5.89 6.53 16.81
CA ASN A 51 -4.73 6.72 15.94
C ASN A 51 -4.67 8.15 15.39
N ILE A 52 -5.83 8.67 14.94
CA ILE A 52 -5.93 10.03 14.43
C ILE A 52 -5.52 11.04 15.51
N LYS A 53 -5.98 10.85 16.76
CA LYS A 53 -5.62 11.70 17.90
C LYS A 53 -4.12 11.65 18.19
N LYS A 54 -3.51 10.45 18.24
CA LYS A 54 -2.06 10.29 18.43
C LYS A 54 -1.26 11.04 17.36
N MET A 55 -1.58 10.83 16.09
CA MET A 55 -0.91 11.48 14.99
C MET A 55 -1.07 13.01 15.03
N ALA A 56 -2.24 13.52 15.39
CA ALA A 56 -2.49 14.95 15.54
C ALA A 56 -1.65 15.57 16.68
N CYS A 57 -1.38 14.81 17.76
CA CYS A 57 -0.47 15.22 18.84
C CYS A 57 1.01 15.12 18.46
N GLY A 58 1.34 14.51 17.31
CA GLY A 58 2.72 14.27 16.89
C GLY A 58 3.32 13.02 17.49
N GLU A 59 2.50 12.10 18.00
CA GLU A 59 2.93 10.83 18.55
C GLU A 59 2.97 9.76 17.44
N PRO A 60 4.10 9.04 17.27
CA PRO A 60 4.18 7.96 16.29
C PRO A 60 3.30 6.78 16.73
N LEU A 61 2.64 6.15 15.76
CA LEU A 61 1.86 4.95 16.01
C LEU A 61 2.79 3.75 16.28
N THR A 62 2.42 2.91 17.24
CA THR A 62 3.05 1.61 17.49
C THR A 62 2.53 0.53 16.51
N ASP A 63 3.14 -0.65 16.51
CA ASP A 63 2.64 -1.78 15.73
C ASP A 63 1.25 -2.22 16.20
N GLN A 64 0.99 -2.14 17.52
CA GLN A 64 -0.32 -2.44 18.11
C GLN A 64 -1.40 -1.45 17.66
N ASP A 65 -1.06 -0.16 17.55
CA ASP A 65 -1.98 0.86 17.05
C ASP A 65 -2.33 0.61 15.57
N ARG A 66 -1.36 0.14 14.78
CA ARG A 66 -1.54 -0.10 13.34
C ARG A 66 -2.30 -1.38 13.03
N PHE A 67 -2.22 -2.39 13.86
CA PHE A 67 -2.79 -3.70 13.58
C PHE A 67 -4.29 -3.67 13.23
N PRO A 68 -5.18 -3.04 14.01
CA PRO A 68 -6.60 -2.96 13.66
C PRO A 68 -6.86 -2.20 12.34
N TRP A 69 -6.06 -1.19 12.06
CA TRP A 69 -6.13 -0.42 10.81
C TRP A 69 -5.73 -1.27 9.61
N LEU A 70 -4.62 -2.00 9.70
CA LEU A 70 -4.15 -2.89 8.63
C LEU A 70 -5.16 -4.01 8.35
N LEU A 71 -5.82 -4.56 9.38
CA LEU A 71 -6.89 -5.57 9.20
C LEU A 71 -8.08 -4.98 8.44
N ARG A 72 -8.51 -3.76 8.74
CA ARG A 72 -9.59 -3.10 7.98
C ARG A 72 -9.21 -2.92 6.50
N LEU A 73 -7.96 -2.58 6.22
CA LEU A 73 -7.49 -2.49 4.83
C LEU A 73 -7.42 -3.85 4.16
N HIS A 74 -7.00 -4.89 4.87
CA HIS A 74 -7.07 -6.28 4.38
C HIS A 74 -8.50 -6.68 4.01
N GLU A 75 -9.50 -6.34 4.85
CA GLU A 75 -10.92 -6.60 4.54
C GLU A 75 -11.38 -5.90 3.25
N VAL A 76 -10.91 -4.67 3.00
CA VAL A 76 -11.17 -3.96 1.74
C VAL A 76 -10.54 -4.71 0.57
N ILE A 77 -9.28 -5.12 0.67
CA ILE A 77 -8.56 -5.88 -0.36
C ILE A 77 -9.29 -7.19 -0.68
N GLU A 78 -9.66 -7.96 0.35
CA GLU A 78 -10.37 -9.23 0.16
C GLU A 78 -11.77 -9.04 -0.44
N ARG A 79 -12.47 -8.00 -0.06
CA ARG A 79 -13.78 -7.67 -0.65
C ARG A 79 -13.64 -7.41 -2.16
N GLU A 80 -12.67 -6.61 -2.58
CA GLU A 80 -12.45 -6.31 -4.01
C GLU A 80 -11.99 -7.57 -4.76
N ARG A 81 -11.11 -8.37 -4.16
CA ARG A 81 -10.71 -9.68 -4.73
C ARG A 81 -11.93 -10.59 -4.93
N CYS A 82 -12.79 -10.72 -3.93
CA CYS A 82 -13.98 -11.58 -4.00
C CYS A 82 -15.02 -11.06 -5.00
N SER A 83 -15.16 -9.74 -5.14
CA SER A 83 -16.09 -9.14 -6.11
C SER A 83 -15.57 -9.21 -7.54
N GLY A 84 -14.30 -9.47 -7.68
CA GLY A 84 -13.67 -9.53 -8.98
C GLY A 84 -13.38 -8.18 -9.59
N SER A 85 -13.13 -7.21 -8.78
CA SER A 85 -12.83 -5.83 -9.19
C SER A 85 -11.35 -5.53 -9.08
N ASP A 86 -10.84 -4.75 -10.00
CA ASP A 86 -9.56 -4.07 -9.84
C ASP A 86 -9.71 -2.95 -8.80
N ALA A 87 -8.65 -2.66 -8.03
CA ALA A 87 -8.70 -1.58 -7.05
C ALA A 87 -7.32 -0.99 -6.73
N LEU A 88 -7.35 0.23 -6.21
CA LEU A 88 -6.19 0.97 -5.72
C LEU A 88 -6.37 1.25 -4.23
N VAL A 89 -5.35 0.97 -3.42
CA VAL A 89 -5.37 1.20 -1.97
C VAL A 89 -4.13 1.99 -1.58
N ALA A 90 -4.26 3.17 -0.99
CA ALA A 90 -3.12 3.88 -0.42
C ALA A 90 -2.88 3.40 1.02
N CYS A 91 -1.68 2.93 1.31
CA CYS A 91 -1.26 2.52 2.64
C CYS A 91 0.26 2.72 2.78
N SER A 92 0.73 3.24 3.91
CA SER A 92 2.18 3.41 4.11
C SER A 92 2.96 2.09 4.00
N ALA A 93 2.42 0.99 4.50
CA ALA A 93 2.93 -0.40 4.38
C ALA A 93 4.45 -0.55 4.67
N LEU A 94 4.96 0.22 5.65
CA LEU A 94 6.39 0.48 5.85
C LEU A 94 7.20 -0.76 6.24
N LYS A 95 6.62 -1.68 7.02
CA LYS A 95 7.30 -2.92 7.43
C LYS A 95 6.84 -4.11 6.58
N ARG A 96 7.72 -5.10 6.42
CA ARG A 96 7.35 -6.38 5.79
C ARG A 96 6.14 -7.01 6.49
N LEU A 97 6.11 -6.99 7.82
CA LEU A 97 4.96 -7.49 8.59
C LEU A 97 3.64 -6.79 8.19
N TYR A 98 3.67 -5.47 7.97
CA TYR A 98 2.45 -4.74 7.57
C TYR A 98 1.96 -5.20 6.20
N ARG A 99 2.88 -5.40 5.25
CA ARG A 99 2.55 -5.94 3.93
C ARG A 99 1.98 -7.35 4.01
N GLN A 100 2.54 -8.20 4.88
CA GLN A 100 2.00 -9.53 5.16
C GLN A 100 0.58 -9.49 5.75
N ILE A 101 0.29 -8.54 6.66
CA ILE A 101 -1.06 -8.36 7.21
C ILE A 101 -2.03 -7.90 6.12
N LEU A 102 -1.61 -7.02 5.22
CA LEU A 102 -2.44 -6.59 4.09
C LEU A 102 -2.78 -7.76 3.15
N LEU A 103 -1.85 -8.70 2.94
CA LEU A 103 -2.04 -9.88 2.09
C LEU A 103 -2.83 -11.00 2.76
N HIS A 104 -2.59 -11.26 4.06
CA HIS A 104 -3.01 -12.49 4.74
C HIS A 104 -3.83 -12.27 6.02
N GLY A 105 -4.11 -11.00 6.34
CA GLY A 105 -4.87 -10.65 7.53
C GLY A 105 -4.21 -11.11 8.84
N SER A 106 -5.03 -11.58 9.76
CA SER A 106 -4.57 -12.04 11.08
C SER A 106 -3.68 -13.30 11.02
N THR A 107 -3.68 -14.04 9.93
CA THR A 107 -2.80 -15.21 9.77
C THR A 107 -1.33 -14.82 9.73
N ALA A 108 -1.00 -13.60 9.30
CA ALA A 108 0.36 -13.08 9.28
C ALA A 108 1.01 -12.96 10.68
N VAL A 109 0.20 -12.93 11.74
CA VAL A 109 0.64 -12.81 13.15
C VAL A 109 0.25 -14.00 14.01
N ALA A 110 -0.26 -15.07 13.41
CA ALA A 110 -0.71 -16.25 14.16
C ALA A 110 0.49 -16.97 14.80
N PRO A 111 0.42 -17.29 16.11
CA PRO A 111 1.57 -17.79 16.88
C PRO A 111 2.06 -19.18 16.43
N ASN A 112 1.24 -19.92 15.69
CA ASN A 112 1.53 -21.29 15.24
C ASN A 112 1.97 -21.36 13.77
N ILE A 113 2.12 -20.24 13.08
CA ILE A 113 2.58 -20.20 11.68
C ILE A 113 4.03 -19.74 11.67
N CYS A 114 4.92 -20.61 11.17
CA CYS A 114 6.31 -20.23 10.93
C CYS A 114 6.32 -19.11 9.87
N PRO A 115 7.00 -17.98 10.10
CA PRO A 115 7.06 -16.87 9.12
C PRO A 115 7.52 -17.30 7.72
N HIS A 116 8.29 -18.38 7.63
CA HIS A 116 8.77 -18.97 6.37
C HIS A 116 7.68 -19.70 5.56
N HIS A 117 6.49 -19.95 6.14
CA HIS A 117 5.38 -20.61 5.45
C HIS A 117 4.33 -19.63 4.88
N ILE A 118 4.48 -18.33 5.16
CA ILE A 118 3.59 -17.32 4.61
C ILE A 118 4.20 -16.82 3.30
N SER A 119 3.43 -16.93 2.20
CA SER A 119 3.89 -16.41 0.91
C SER A 119 4.20 -14.90 1.01
N PRO A 120 5.35 -14.43 0.54
CA PRO A 120 5.67 -13.01 0.52
C PRO A 120 4.82 -12.22 -0.48
N SER A 121 4.16 -12.89 -1.41
CA SER A 121 3.37 -12.28 -2.48
C SER A 121 2.02 -12.98 -2.68
N SER A 122 1.11 -12.29 -3.35
CA SER A 122 -0.15 -12.82 -3.87
C SER A 122 -0.20 -12.54 -5.38
N PRO A 123 -0.66 -13.46 -6.22
CA PRO A 123 -0.62 -13.28 -7.67
C PRO A 123 -1.44 -12.09 -8.17
N GLU A 124 -2.40 -11.63 -7.38
CA GLU A 124 -3.34 -10.57 -7.74
C GLU A 124 -3.05 -9.23 -7.03
N VAL A 125 -2.10 -9.19 -6.08
CA VAL A 125 -1.80 -7.99 -5.28
C VAL A 125 -0.38 -7.53 -5.54
N PHE A 126 -0.24 -6.26 -5.92
CA PHE A 126 1.02 -5.62 -6.24
C PHE A 126 1.25 -4.39 -5.38
N PHE A 127 2.49 -4.14 -5.01
CA PHE A 127 2.88 -2.93 -4.30
C PHE A 127 3.50 -1.92 -5.27
N LEU A 128 2.99 -0.70 -5.31
CA LEU A 128 3.63 0.44 -5.97
C LEU A 128 4.44 1.19 -4.91
N TYR A 129 5.73 0.93 -4.84
CA TYR A 129 6.60 1.56 -3.85
C TYR A 129 7.09 2.91 -4.33
N LEU A 130 6.57 3.98 -3.74
CA LEU A 130 7.00 5.35 -3.98
C LEU A 130 8.31 5.61 -3.23
N HIS A 131 9.42 5.42 -3.92
CA HIS A 131 10.76 5.57 -3.37
C HIS A 131 11.30 6.99 -3.59
N GLY A 132 11.87 7.57 -2.53
CA GLY A 132 12.57 8.86 -2.56
C GLY A 132 13.34 9.13 -1.30
N ASP A 133 14.29 10.05 -1.41
CA ASP A 133 15.17 10.45 -0.32
C ASP A 133 14.43 11.25 0.75
N TYR A 134 14.90 11.17 1.99
CA TYR A 134 14.35 11.90 3.12
C TYR A 134 14.25 13.40 2.85
N ASP A 135 15.33 14.01 2.35
CA ASP A 135 15.40 15.47 2.15
C ASP A 135 14.37 15.96 1.13
N LEU A 136 14.17 15.21 0.04
CA LEU A 136 13.18 15.53 -0.97
C LEU A 136 11.76 15.48 -0.39
N ILE A 137 11.45 14.42 0.35
CA ILE A 137 10.11 14.23 0.94
C ILE A 137 9.87 15.25 2.04
N HIS A 138 10.87 15.52 2.87
CA HIS A 138 10.83 16.55 3.89
C HIS A 138 10.50 17.93 3.28
N GLN A 139 11.21 18.33 2.22
CA GLN A 139 10.95 19.61 1.50
C GLN A 139 9.51 19.65 0.97
N ARG A 140 9.01 18.55 0.39
CA ARG A 140 7.62 18.48 -0.09
C ARG A 140 6.60 18.63 1.04
N MET A 141 6.85 18.03 2.20
CA MET A 141 5.97 18.15 3.36
C MET A 141 5.97 19.56 3.94
N VAL A 142 7.14 20.20 4.05
CA VAL A 142 7.26 21.60 4.53
C VAL A 142 6.52 22.56 3.59
N ALA A 143 6.61 22.35 2.28
CA ALA A 143 5.92 23.18 1.28
C ALA A 143 4.39 23.03 1.28
N ARG A 144 3.85 21.92 1.82
CA ARG A 144 2.41 21.68 1.91
C ARG A 144 1.81 22.34 3.15
N GLN A 145 1.02 23.38 2.95
CA GLN A 145 0.20 23.93 4.02
C GLN A 145 -1.00 23.05 4.35
N GLY A 146 -1.29 22.83 5.63
CA GLY A 146 -2.54 22.17 6.07
C GLY A 146 -2.50 20.65 6.19
N HIS A 147 -1.33 20.00 6.15
CA HIS A 147 -1.24 18.56 6.40
C HIS A 147 -1.33 18.28 7.92
N TYR A 148 -2.21 17.32 8.31
CA TYR A 148 -2.39 16.95 9.73
C TYR A 148 -1.18 16.20 10.31
N MET A 149 -0.37 15.57 9.46
CA MET A 149 0.83 14.87 9.90
C MET A 149 2.00 15.85 10.04
N LYS A 150 2.56 15.93 11.24
CA LYS A 150 3.71 16.77 11.53
C LYS A 150 4.95 16.23 10.83
N VAL A 151 5.79 17.15 10.33
CA VAL A 151 7.08 16.82 9.68
C VAL A 151 7.97 15.97 10.58
N ASP A 152 7.89 16.16 11.90
CA ASP A 152 8.65 15.41 12.90
C ASP A 152 8.37 13.89 12.88
N LEU A 153 7.18 13.48 12.41
CA LEU A 153 6.85 12.08 12.26
C LEU A 153 7.48 11.41 11.03
N LEU A 154 8.02 12.19 10.09
CA LEU A 154 8.64 11.63 8.88
C LEU A 154 9.88 10.80 9.22
N ARG A 155 10.73 11.30 10.14
CA ARG A 155 11.93 10.57 10.57
C ARG A 155 11.57 9.18 11.12
N SER A 156 10.58 9.11 12.00
CA SER A 156 10.15 7.84 12.57
C SER A 156 9.60 6.86 11.53
N GLN A 157 9.06 7.34 10.41
CA GLN A 157 8.63 6.49 9.31
C GLN A 157 9.81 5.93 8.52
N PHE A 158 10.84 6.74 8.26
CA PHE A 158 12.07 6.27 7.62
C PHE A 158 12.83 5.27 8.49
N ASP A 159 12.85 5.48 9.81
CA ASP A 159 13.53 4.59 10.76
C ASP A 159 12.92 3.18 10.81
N ILE A 160 11.63 3.05 10.52
CA ILE A 160 10.92 1.75 10.49
C ILE A 160 10.67 1.23 9.08
N LEU A 161 11.05 1.98 8.04
CA LEU A 161 10.84 1.56 6.66
C LEU A 161 11.74 0.36 6.33
N GLU A 162 11.11 -0.73 5.98
CA GLU A 162 11.73 -1.91 5.40
C GLU A 162 11.39 -1.92 3.90
N PRO A 163 12.32 -1.54 3.01
CA PRO A 163 12.06 -1.59 1.58
C PRO A 163 11.56 -2.97 1.14
N PRO A 164 10.61 -3.05 0.20
CA PRO A 164 10.16 -4.33 -0.32
C PRO A 164 11.31 -5.11 -0.95
N SER A 165 11.26 -6.43 -0.84
CA SER A 165 12.23 -7.35 -1.44
C SER A 165 11.76 -7.85 -2.81
N ASP A 166 12.67 -8.46 -3.58
CA ASP A 166 12.36 -9.08 -4.88
C ASP A 166 11.38 -10.26 -4.81
N GLU A 167 11.17 -10.81 -3.59
CA GLU A 167 10.19 -11.87 -3.35
C GLU A 167 8.74 -11.35 -3.31
N GLU A 168 8.57 -10.04 -3.16
CA GLU A 168 7.26 -9.39 -3.12
C GLU A 168 6.89 -8.89 -4.53
N ASN A 169 5.62 -8.92 -4.89
CA ASN A 169 5.16 -8.31 -6.15
C ASN A 169 5.25 -6.78 -6.01
N VAL A 170 6.37 -6.20 -6.43
CA VAL A 170 6.61 -4.76 -6.26
C VAL A 170 7.06 -4.10 -7.55
N LEU A 171 6.51 -2.92 -7.81
CA LEU A 171 7.00 -1.96 -8.78
C LEU A 171 7.49 -0.73 -8.02
N THR A 172 8.80 -0.47 -8.07
CA THR A 172 9.40 0.70 -7.42
C THR A 172 9.35 1.90 -8.35
N LEU A 173 8.72 2.97 -7.89
CA LEU A 173 8.56 4.23 -8.61
C LEU A 173 9.42 5.32 -7.97
N ASP A 174 10.33 5.90 -8.73
CA ASP A 174 11.15 7.04 -8.28
C ASP A 174 10.31 8.32 -8.27
N ILE A 175 10.08 8.87 -7.08
CA ILE A 175 9.27 10.09 -6.93
C ILE A 175 9.92 11.36 -7.46
N ARG A 176 11.19 11.34 -7.88
CA ARG A 176 11.83 12.46 -8.59
C ARG A 176 11.23 12.66 -9.98
N ARG A 177 10.67 11.61 -10.54
CA ARG A 177 9.96 11.66 -11.82
C ARG A 177 8.61 12.37 -11.68
N SER A 178 8.10 12.86 -12.77
CA SER A 178 6.77 13.47 -12.80
C SER A 178 5.66 12.43 -12.55
N LEU A 179 4.51 12.89 -12.07
CA LEU A 179 3.34 12.03 -11.87
C LEU A 179 2.96 11.28 -13.15
N GLY A 180 3.00 11.98 -14.30
CA GLY A 180 2.67 11.38 -15.60
C GLY A 180 3.62 10.24 -16.01
N GLU A 181 4.93 10.38 -15.74
CA GLU A 181 5.90 9.32 -16.02
C GLU A 181 5.70 8.10 -15.12
N MET A 182 5.41 8.31 -13.84
CA MET A 182 5.10 7.22 -12.92
C MET A 182 3.83 6.48 -13.35
N VAL A 183 2.79 7.20 -13.76
CA VAL A 183 1.55 6.61 -14.27
C VAL A 183 1.80 5.77 -15.53
N LEU A 184 2.57 6.27 -16.49
CA LEU A 184 2.93 5.51 -17.68
C LEU A 184 3.70 4.22 -17.35
N GLU A 185 4.52 4.23 -16.31
CA GLU A 185 5.23 3.05 -15.85
C GLU A 185 4.28 2.02 -15.24
N VAL A 186 3.31 2.45 -14.45
CA VAL A 186 2.25 1.58 -13.91
C VAL A 186 1.41 0.97 -15.04
N GLU A 187 1.02 1.75 -16.03
CA GLU A 187 0.26 1.25 -17.20
C GLU A 187 1.02 0.17 -17.96
N LYS A 188 2.30 0.39 -18.24
CA LYS A 188 3.15 -0.62 -18.90
C LYS A 188 3.26 -1.90 -18.05
N HIS A 189 3.34 -1.76 -16.73
CA HIS A 189 3.34 -2.91 -15.84
C HIS A 189 2.01 -3.68 -15.89
N ILE A 190 0.88 -2.98 -15.87
CA ILE A 190 -0.46 -3.59 -16.03
C ILE A 190 -0.56 -4.34 -17.37
N GLU A 191 -0.12 -3.71 -18.46
CA GLU A 191 -0.12 -4.33 -19.79
C GLU A 191 0.74 -5.59 -19.86
N SER A 192 1.92 -5.57 -19.20
CA SER A 192 2.84 -6.71 -19.19
C SER A 192 2.29 -7.93 -18.44
N LEU A 193 1.38 -7.74 -17.50
CA LEU A 193 0.74 -8.82 -16.72
C LEU A 193 -0.46 -9.44 -17.45
N LYS A 194 -0.96 -8.80 -18.50
CA LYS A 194 -2.10 -9.26 -19.30
C LYS A 194 -1.68 -10.07 -20.54
N LEU A 195 -0.38 -10.16 -20.77
CA LEU A 195 0.22 -10.94 -21.89
C LEU A 195 0.56 -12.35 -21.44
#